data_9c8534ba6bab2f72487322734f794241
#
_entry.id   9c8534ba6bab2f72487322734f794241
#
_cell.length_a   1.000
_cell.length_b   1.000
_cell.length_c   1.000
_cell.angle_alpha   90.00
_cell.angle_beta   90.00
_cell.angle_gamma   90.00
#
_symmetry.space_group_name_H-M   'P 1'
#
loop_
_entity.id
_entity.type
_entity.pdbx_description
1 polymer ?
#
loop_
_entity_poly.entity_id
_entity_poly.type
_entity_poly.pdbx_seq_one_letter_code
_entity_poly.pdbx_strand_id
1 'polypeptide(L)'
;MAKKYFGTDGVRSEVGQFPITPDFVLKLGYAAGQVLVQHDTDQKPTVLIGKDTRISGYMLEAALVAGFTAAGVNVIQTGPLPTPGVAYLTRALRLSAGVMISASHNAYSDNGIKFFAEGGVKLSDEIELEIEAKIDEEMKTQPSARLGRARRISGADERYIEFCKSTFPSHSDLRGLKLVIDTANGAGYGVAPKVFHELGAQVVSIGDEPNGYNINEKCGATYTKTLQAAVLQHEADYGIALDGDGDRLMMVDKNGKVYDGDSLIYVIAKARAREGINIGGVVGTVMTNMAMEIALKEQGVDFCRAKVGDRYVLEQLNQRGWLIGGEASGHILCMDKHNTGDGIISALQVLAALQILNQDLATVCADWQPYPQTMINVRIQKGQKWQEASKDVLAEVEKELEGKGRVVLRASGTEPVVRVMVEARQADWAREGAERIASAIGSL
;
A
#
# COMPACT_ATOMS: atom_id res chain seq x y z
N MET A 1 24.88 -1.64 7.27
CA MET A 1 24.82 -3.11 7.13
C MET A 1 23.59 -3.46 6.30
N ALA A 2 23.57 -4.59 5.59
CA ALA A 2 22.34 -5.04 4.92
C ALA A 2 21.38 -5.59 5.98
N LYS A 3 20.10 -5.29 5.86
CA LYS A 3 19.05 -5.84 6.72
C LYS A 3 18.96 -7.36 6.55
N LYS A 4 18.76 -8.08 7.64
CA LYS A 4 18.72 -9.54 7.68
C LYS A 4 17.27 -10.08 7.65
N TYR A 5 16.35 -9.39 8.32
CA TYR A 5 14.97 -9.81 8.53
C TYR A 5 13.96 -8.83 7.95
N PHE A 6 14.22 -7.52 8.05
CA PHE A 6 13.35 -6.51 7.50
C PHE A 6 13.52 -6.38 5.99
N GLY A 7 12.40 -6.54 5.27
CA GLY A 7 12.28 -6.21 3.85
C GLY A 7 11.97 -4.72 3.63
N THR A 8 11.41 -4.41 2.47
CA THR A 8 10.95 -3.03 2.14
C THR A 8 9.70 -2.61 2.91
N ASP A 9 8.93 -3.58 3.42
CA ASP A 9 7.65 -3.35 4.12
C ASP A 9 7.50 -4.31 5.32
N GLY A 10 8.43 -4.23 6.26
CA GLY A 10 8.44 -5.06 7.46
C GLY A 10 9.03 -6.47 7.25
N VAL A 11 8.67 -7.38 8.15
CA VAL A 11 9.07 -8.80 8.14
C VAL A 11 7.92 -9.62 7.59
N ARG A 12 8.14 -10.46 6.58
CA ARG A 12 7.06 -11.23 5.89
C ARG A 12 7.54 -12.61 5.47
N SER A 13 6.69 -13.64 5.63
CA SER A 13 6.88 -14.99 5.13
C SER A 13 5.58 -15.78 5.17
N GLU A 14 5.62 -17.03 4.69
CA GLU A 14 4.59 -18.03 4.97
C GLU A 14 4.56 -18.35 6.47
N VAL A 15 3.36 -18.46 7.04
CA VAL A 15 3.17 -18.73 8.47
C VAL A 15 3.73 -20.12 8.84
N GLY A 16 4.50 -20.19 9.92
CA GLY A 16 5.21 -21.38 10.34
C GLY A 16 6.57 -21.56 9.69
N GLN A 17 6.89 -20.76 8.67
CA GLN A 17 8.24 -20.64 8.12
C GLN A 17 8.94 -19.43 8.71
N PHE A 18 10.25 -19.60 8.98
CA PHE A 18 11.06 -18.48 9.46
C PHE A 18 11.04 -17.33 8.42
N PRO A 19 10.85 -16.07 8.86
CA PRO A 19 10.80 -15.57 10.22
C PRO A 19 9.37 -15.43 10.82
N ILE A 20 8.30 -15.90 10.18
CA ILE A 20 6.93 -15.80 10.70
C ILE A 20 6.59 -17.05 11.55
N THR A 21 7.34 -17.22 12.63
CA THR A 21 7.14 -18.24 13.66
C THR A 21 6.90 -17.58 15.03
N PRO A 22 6.11 -18.19 15.93
CA PRO A 22 5.75 -17.55 17.21
C PRO A 22 6.95 -17.24 18.10
N ASP A 23 7.99 -18.08 18.10
CA ASP A 23 9.23 -17.88 18.86
C ASP A 23 10.06 -16.70 18.33
N PHE A 24 10.17 -16.57 16.99
CA PHE A 24 10.85 -15.42 16.39
C PHE A 24 10.06 -14.13 16.61
N VAL A 25 8.73 -14.15 16.43
CA VAL A 25 7.87 -12.98 16.61
C VAL A 25 7.86 -12.49 18.07
N LEU A 26 7.92 -13.40 19.03
CA LEU A 26 8.12 -13.04 20.43
C LEU A 26 9.45 -12.30 20.64
N LYS A 27 10.55 -12.81 20.07
CA LYS A 27 11.87 -12.16 20.12
C LYS A 27 11.85 -10.79 19.41
N LEU A 28 11.19 -10.70 18.25
CA LEU A 28 11.05 -9.45 17.51
C LEU A 28 10.31 -8.40 18.34
N GLY A 29 9.20 -8.77 19.00
CA GLY A 29 8.45 -7.88 19.89
C GLY A 29 9.29 -7.44 21.10
N TYR A 30 10.07 -8.35 21.69
CA TYR A 30 10.98 -8.03 22.78
C TYR A 30 12.10 -7.07 22.34
N ALA A 31 12.77 -7.36 21.22
CA ALA A 31 13.85 -6.53 20.67
C ALA A 31 13.36 -5.12 20.32
N ALA A 32 12.22 -5.01 19.62
CA ALA A 32 11.60 -3.72 19.32
C ALA A 32 11.23 -2.97 20.62
N GLY A 33 10.70 -3.68 21.61
CA GLY A 33 10.40 -3.10 22.92
C GLY A 33 11.64 -2.55 23.64
N GLN A 34 12.77 -3.23 23.55
CA GLN A 34 14.03 -2.73 24.12
C GLN A 34 14.53 -1.45 23.45
N VAL A 35 14.46 -1.40 22.12
CA VAL A 35 14.82 -0.19 21.36
C VAL A 35 13.92 0.98 21.77
N LEU A 36 12.60 0.76 21.85
CA LEU A 36 11.64 1.79 22.30
C LEU A 36 11.93 2.30 23.71
N VAL A 37 12.28 1.39 24.67
CA VAL A 37 12.63 1.79 26.04
C VAL A 37 13.91 2.64 26.09
N GLN A 38 14.85 2.42 25.17
CA GLN A 38 16.08 3.22 25.07
C GLN A 38 15.85 4.62 24.54
N HIS A 39 14.88 4.78 23.62
CA HIS A 39 14.59 6.05 22.98
C HIS A 39 13.54 6.91 23.71
N ASP A 40 12.68 6.30 24.53
CA ASP A 40 11.63 7.00 25.30
C ASP A 40 12.06 7.16 26.77
N THR A 41 12.51 8.35 27.14
CA THR A 41 13.09 8.63 28.46
C THR A 41 12.06 9.13 29.48
N ASP A 42 10.90 9.64 29.06
CA ASP A 42 10.00 10.40 29.92
C ASP A 42 8.73 9.65 30.34
N GLN A 43 8.34 8.62 29.60
CA GLN A 43 7.14 7.83 29.88
C GLN A 43 7.39 6.34 29.64
N LYS A 44 6.53 5.51 30.22
CA LYS A 44 6.54 4.07 29.90
C LYS A 44 6.08 3.87 28.47
N PRO A 45 6.94 3.36 27.54
CA PRO A 45 6.58 3.23 26.14
C PRO A 45 5.30 2.41 25.98
N THR A 46 4.48 2.83 25.02
CA THR A 46 3.22 2.16 24.72
C THR A 46 3.12 1.92 23.22
N VAL A 47 2.82 0.68 22.82
CA VAL A 47 2.69 0.24 21.43
C VAL A 47 1.24 -0.09 21.12
N LEU A 48 0.75 0.34 19.95
CA LEU A 48 -0.51 -0.12 19.38
C LEU A 48 -0.27 -1.36 18.53
N ILE A 49 -1.09 -2.39 18.66
CA ILE A 49 -1.08 -3.56 17.77
C ILE A 49 -2.45 -3.69 17.10
N GLY A 50 -2.45 -3.60 15.77
CA GLY A 50 -3.57 -3.97 14.91
C GLY A 50 -3.23 -5.16 14.05
N LYS A 51 -4.24 -5.74 13.41
CA LYS A 51 -4.10 -6.89 12.53
C LYS A 51 -5.16 -6.90 11.45
N ASP A 52 -4.92 -7.66 10.38
CA ASP A 52 -5.96 -8.03 9.44
C ASP A 52 -6.78 -9.24 9.97
N THR A 53 -7.55 -9.85 9.09
CA THR A 53 -8.50 -10.91 9.46
C THR A 53 -7.91 -12.31 9.41
N ARG A 54 -6.62 -12.49 9.08
CA ARG A 54 -5.95 -13.80 8.99
C ARG A 54 -6.01 -14.55 10.31
N ILE A 55 -6.30 -15.84 10.26
CA ILE A 55 -6.34 -16.68 11.46
C ILE A 55 -5.02 -16.67 12.25
N SER A 56 -3.88 -16.61 11.55
CA SER A 56 -2.55 -16.53 12.16
C SER A 56 -2.30 -15.24 12.95
N GLY A 57 -3.08 -14.17 12.68
CA GLY A 57 -2.98 -12.90 13.39
C GLY A 57 -3.16 -13.02 14.89
N TYR A 58 -4.00 -13.95 15.37
CA TYR A 58 -4.21 -14.18 16.80
C TYR A 58 -2.97 -14.74 17.50
N MET A 59 -2.30 -15.70 16.88
CA MET A 59 -1.06 -16.30 17.38
C MET A 59 0.09 -15.28 17.41
N LEU A 60 0.26 -14.54 16.30
CA LEU A 60 1.33 -13.55 16.16
C LEU A 60 1.12 -12.35 17.10
N GLU A 61 -0.13 -11.90 17.27
CA GLU A 61 -0.48 -10.85 18.25
C GLU A 61 -0.11 -11.29 19.66
N ALA A 62 -0.45 -12.51 20.07
CA ALA A 62 -0.11 -13.02 21.40
C ALA A 62 1.40 -13.09 21.62
N ALA A 63 2.18 -13.50 20.61
CA ALA A 63 3.64 -13.54 20.68
C ALA A 63 4.25 -12.12 20.82
N LEU A 64 3.79 -11.16 20.03
CA LEU A 64 4.21 -9.75 20.13
C LEU A 64 3.87 -9.16 21.50
N VAL A 65 2.65 -9.39 21.99
CA VAL A 65 2.24 -8.92 23.33
C VAL A 65 3.15 -9.46 24.41
N ALA A 66 3.48 -10.76 24.37
CA ALA A 66 4.40 -11.37 25.33
C ALA A 66 5.81 -10.74 25.25
N GLY A 67 6.34 -10.53 24.03
CA GLY A 67 7.64 -9.91 23.81
C GLY A 67 7.71 -8.47 24.33
N PHE A 68 6.77 -7.61 23.92
CA PHE A 68 6.71 -6.21 24.37
C PHE A 68 6.53 -6.09 25.88
N THR A 69 5.62 -6.85 26.47
CA THR A 69 5.39 -6.79 27.93
C THR A 69 6.59 -7.29 28.72
N ALA A 70 7.30 -8.32 28.24
CA ALA A 70 8.55 -8.79 28.83
C ALA A 70 9.66 -7.73 28.79
N ALA A 71 9.71 -6.90 27.74
CA ALA A 71 10.62 -5.76 27.63
C ALA A 71 10.22 -4.56 28.51
N GLY A 72 9.02 -4.56 29.12
CA GLY A 72 8.51 -3.45 29.94
C GLY A 72 7.63 -2.46 29.21
N VAL A 73 7.24 -2.74 27.96
CA VAL A 73 6.41 -1.88 27.11
C VAL A 73 4.93 -2.19 27.30
N ASN A 74 4.10 -1.16 27.41
CA ASN A 74 2.65 -1.32 27.40
C ASN A 74 2.14 -1.62 26.01
N VAL A 75 1.06 -2.41 25.91
CA VAL A 75 0.45 -2.78 24.64
C VAL A 75 -1.03 -2.42 24.63
N ILE A 76 -1.46 -1.78 23.56
CA ILE A 76 -2.87 -1.53 23.23
C ILE A 76 -3.22 -2.35 22.01
N GLN A 77 -4.25 -3.18 22.09
CA GLN A 77 -4.73 -4.03 20.99
C GLN A 77 -6.02 -3.45 20.43
N THR A 78 -6.12 -3.32 19.09
CA THR A 78 -7.32 -2.82 18.42
C THR A 78 -8.25 -3.94 17.93
N GLY A 79 -7.71 -5.12 17.64
CA GLY A 79 -8.36 -6.12 16.81
C GLY A 79 -8.13 -5.82 15.31
N PRO A 80 -8.99 -6.37 14.42
CA PRO A 80 -8.91 -6.07 12.99
C PRO A 80 -9.12 -4.57 12.72
N LEU A 81 -8.15 -3.95 12.06
CA LEU A 81 -8.16 -2.54 11.69
C LEU A 81 -7.22 -2.35 10.49
N PRO A 82 -7.58 -1.52 9.48
CA PRO A 82 -6.70 -1.23 8.36
C PRO A 82 -5.32 -0.70 8.77
N THR A 83 -4.31 -1.03 7.98
CA THR A 83 -2.94 -0.52 8.18
C THR A 83 -2.89 1.00 8.38
N PRO A 84 -3.55 1.83 7.53
CA PRO A 84 -3.60 3.27 7.76
C PRO A 84 -4.34 3.66 9.06
N GLY A 85 -5.30 2.88 9.51
CA GLY A 85 -5.96 3.09 10.81
C GLY A 85 -5.01 2.88 12.00
N VAL A 86 -4.11 1.89 11.91
CA VAL A 86 -3.04 1.68 12.90
C VAL A 86 -2.08 2.86 12.91
N ALA A 87 -1.63 3.33 11.75
CA ALA A 87 -0.77 4.50 11.61
C ALA A 87 -1.44 5.76 12.19
N TYR A 88 -2.71 6.00 11.85
CA TYR A 88 -3.49 7.12 12.39
C TYR A 88 -3.61 7.07 13.92
N LEU A 89 -4.02 5.94 14.50
CA LEU A 89 -4.19 5.82 15.95
C LEU A 89 -2.88 5.91 16.71
N THR A 90 -1.77 5.43 16.15
CA THR A 90 -0.43 5.61 16.73
C THR A 90 -0.14 7.08 16.94
N ARG A 91 -0.37 7.91 15.91
CA ARG A 91 -0.23 9.36 15.97
C ARG A 91 -1.27 10.02 16.89
N ALA A 92 -2.56 9.71 16.69
CA ALA A 92 -3.66 10.37 17.39
C ALA A 92 -3.63 10.14 18.91
N LEU A 93 -3.16 8.97 19.35
CA LEU A 93 -3.01 8.62 20.74
C LEU A 93 -1.61 8.92 21.31
N ARG A 94 -0.71 9.51 20.50
CA ARG A 94 0.69 9.85 20.86
C ARG A 94 1.42 8.65 21.46
N LEU A 95 1.39 7.52 20.74
CA LEU A 95 2.03 6.29 21.18
C LEU A 95 3.46 6.20 20.65
N SER A 96 4.32 5.51 21.38
CA SER A 96 5.74 5.35 21.03
C SER A 96 5.92 4.59 19.71
N ALA A 97 5.02 3.65 19.39
CA ALA A 97 5.02 2.92 18.12
C ALA A 97 3.65 2.30 17.79
N GLY A 98 3.48 1.93 16.53
CA GLY A 98 2.39 1.08 16.04
C GLY A 98 2.93 -0.19 15.39
N VAL A 99 2.17 -1.26 15.46
CA VAL A 99 2.49 -2.52 14.80
C VAL A 99 1.25 -3.02 14.05
N MET A 100 1.42 -3.35 12.79
CA MET A 100 0.40 -4.00 11.99
C MET A 100 0.81 -5.43 11.64
N ILE A 101 -0.06 -6.38 11.94
CA ILE A 101 0.10 -7.79 11.59
C ILE A 101 -0.70 -8.05 10.32
N SER A 102 -0.03 -8.07 9.17
CA SER A 102 -0.64 -8.32 7.87
C SER A 102 0.41 -8.63 6.79
N ALA A 103 -0.01 -9.42 5.81
CA ALA A 103 0.72 -9.60 4.55
C ALA A 103 0.01 -8.93 3.36
N SER A 104 -0.79 -7.87 3.62
CA SER A 104 -1.49 -7.06 2.62
C SER A 104 -2.31 -7.93 1.66
N HIS A 105 -1.98 -7.94 0.39
CA HIS A 105 -2.70 -8.63 -0.68
C HIS A 105 -2.36 -10.13 -0.87
N ASN A 106 -1.45 -10.68 -0.07
CA ASN A 106 -1.10 -12.10 -0.15
C ASN A 106 -2.25 -13.01 0.32
N ALA A 107 -2.19 -14.30 0.00
CA ALA A 107 -3.08 -15.32 0.51
C ALA A 107 -3.01 -15.43 2.05
N TYR A 108 -4.01 -16.06 2.67
CA TYR A 108 -4.10 -16.18 4.13
C TYR A 108 -2.95 -16.98 4.77
N SER A 109 -2.27 -17.82 4.00
CA SER A 109 -1.12 -18.62 4.43
C SER A 109 0.10 -17.78 4.79
N ASP A 110 0.20 -16.57 4.23
CA ASP A 110 1.27 -15.65 4.54
C ASP A 110 0.85 -14.70 5.66
N ASN A 111 1.84 -14.17 6.38
CA ASN A 111 1.64 -13.04 7.28
C ASN A 111 2.89 -12.16 7.35
N GLY A 112 2.76 -11.00 7.97
CA GLY A 112 3.85 -10.06 8.13
C GLY A 112 3.67 -9.18 9.35
N ILE A 113 4.74 -8.47 9.70
CA ILE A 113 4.75 -7.53 10.82
C ILE A 113 5.39 -6.24 10.33
N LYS A 114 4.60 -5.17 10.32
CA LYS A 114 5.00 -3.82 9.92
C LYS A 114 5.06 -2.95 11.17
N PHE A 115 6.04 -2.07 11.24
CA PHE A 115 6.21 -1.15 12.36
C PHE A 115 6.03 0.29 11.91
N PHE A 116 5.42 1.07 12.78
CA PHE A 116 5.28 2.53 12.66
C PHE A 116 5.94 3.20 13.85
N ALA A 117 6.72 4.24 13.60
CA ALA A 117 7.27 5.12 14.62
C ALA A 117 6.17 6.02 15.23
N GLU A 118 6.51 6.77 16.25
CA GLU A 118 5.73 7.90 16.74
C GLU A 118 5.32 8.80 15.55
N GLY A 119 4.10 9.26 15.53
CA GLY A 119 3.56 10.00 14.38
C GLY A 119 2.95 9.13 13.29
N GLY A 120 3.00 7.80 13.37
CA GLY A 120 2.38 6.86 12.42
C GLY A 120 3.11 6.78 11.08
N VAL A 121 4.40 7.07 11.04
CA VAL A 121 5.28 6.90 9.87
C VAL A 121 6.05 5.59 9.96
N LYS A 122 6.48 5.04 8.83
CA LYS A 122 7.33 3.83 8.83
C LYS A 122 8.62 4.07 9.63
N LEU A 123 9.15 3.00 10.25
CA LEU A 123 10.45 3.07 10.92
C LEU A 123 11.56 3.44 9.94
N SER A 124 12.57 4.17 10.44
CA SER A 124 13.79 4.42 9.67
C SER A 124 14.65 3.15 9.59
N ASP A 125 15.55 3.11 8.60
CA ASP A 125 16.48 1.97 8.43
C ASP A 125 17.38 1.78 9.66
N GLU A 126 17.75 2.86 10.31
CA GLU A 126 18.57 2.85 11.51
C GLU A 126 17.88 2.13 12.65
N ILE A 127 16.61 2.45 12.90
CA ILE A 127 15.80 1.81 13.96
C ILE A 127 15.55 0.33 13.64
N GLU A 128 15.26 -0.01 12.37
CA GLU A 128 15.12 -1.41 11.96
C GLU A 128 16.41 -2.22 12.17
N LEU A 129 17.58 -1.63 11.89
CA LEU A 129 18.89 -2.27 12.15
C LEU A 129 19.18 -2.40 13.65
N GLU A 130 18.79 -1.42 14.47
CA GLU A 130 18.90 -1.53 15.93
C GLU A 130 18.04 -2.67 16.48
N ILE A 131 16.81 -2.81 15.97
CA ILE A 131 15.92 -3.93 16.34
C ILE A 131 16.56 -5.27 15.93
N GLU A 132 17.08 -5.38 14.69
CA GLU A 132 17.73 -6.61 14.22
C GLU A 132 18.94 -7.00 15.10
N ALA A 133 19.73 -6.02 15.51
CA ALA A 133 20.87 -6.27 16.40
C ALA A 133 20.42 -6.83 17.77
N LYS A 134 19.23 -6.41 18.25
CA LYS A 134 18.68 -6.88 19.52
C LYS A 134 18.02 -8.27 19.45
N ILE A 135 17.59 -8.71 18.27
CA ILE A 135 16.96 -10.05 18.10
C ILE A 135 17.91 -11.19 18.48
N ASP A 136 19.20 -11.04 18.20
CA ASP A 136 20.20 -12.06 18.46
C ASP A 136 20.70 -12.05 19.93
N GLU A 137 20.30 -11.04 20.75
CA GLU A 137 20.64 -10.98 22.18
C GLU A 137 19.74 -11.92 23.03
N GLU A 138 20.26 -12.34 24.20
CA GLU A 138 19.48 -13.13 25.15
C GLU A 138 18.30 -12.34 25.72
N MET A 139 17.10 -12.90 25.67
CA MET A 139 15.93 -12.28 26.28
C MET A 139 16.03 -12.32 27.82
N LYS A 140 15.96 -11.14 28.43
CA LYS A 140 15.91 -10.96 29.88
C LYS A 140 14.64 -10.25 30.30
N THR A 141 13.65 -11.01 30.76
CA THR A 141 12.37 -10.45 31.19
C THR A 141 12.58 -9.45 32.31
N GLN A 142 11.91 -8.30 32.25
CA GLN A 142 11.93 -7.29 33.31
C GLN A 142 11.37 -7.87 34.62
N PRO A 143 11.84 -7.36 35.79
CA PRO A 143 11.20 -7.68 37.08
C PRO A 143 9.70 -7.37 37.06
N SER A 144 8.89 -8.13 37.78
CA SER A 144 7.41 -8.03 37.74
C SER A 144 6.89 -6.60 37.92
N ALA A 145 7.55 -5.77 38.72
CA ALA A 145 7.18 -4.37 38.94
C ALA A 145 7.39 -3.48 37.71
N ARG A 146 8.18 -3.93 36.73
CA ARG A 146 8.48 -3.18 35.47
C ARG A 146 7.87 -3.80 34.21
N LEU A 147 7.17 -4.93 34.34
CA LEU A 147 6.47 -5.53 33.18
C LEU A 147 5.50 -4.55 32.53
N GLY A 148 5.36 -4.66 31.21
CA GLY A 148 4.32 -3.96 30.45
C GLY A 148 2.93 -4.48 30.80
N ARG A 149 1.90 -3.65 30.54
CA ARG A 149 0.50 -4.04 30.67
C ARG A 149 -0.14 -4.07 29.29
N ALA A 150 -0.80 -5.17 28.96
CA ALA A 150 -1.63 -5.27 27.75
C ALA A 150 -3.08 -4.94 28.06
N ARG A 151 -3.74 -4.22 27.16
CA ARG A 151 -5.19 -3.96 27.19
C ARG A 151 -5.74 -3.84 25.78
N ARG A 152 -7.02 -4.14 25.61
CA ARG A 152 -7.76 -3.83 24.39
C ARG A 152 -8.40 -2.46 24.50
N ILE A 153 -8.37 -1.69 23.39
CA ILE A 153 -9.12 -0.44 23.27
C ILE A 153 -10.45 -0.72 22.58
N SER A 154 -11.53 -0.11 23.07
CA SER A 154 -12.83 -0.02 22.38
C SER A 154 -12.88 1.24 21.53
N GLY A 155 -13.65 1.24 20.45
CA GLY A 155 -13.85 2.41 19.62
C GLY A 155 -12.65 2.80 18.76
N ALA A 156 -11.77 1.86 18.45
CA ALA A 156 -10.66 2.10 17.53
C ALA A 156 -11.16 2.32 16.09
N ASP A 157 -12.12 1.52 15.67
CA ASP A 157 -12.79 1.59 14.39
C ASP A 157 -13.58 2.89 14.23
N GLU A 158 -14.37 3.29 15.23
CA GLU A 158 -15.14 4.53 15.20
C GLU A 158 -14.23 5.77 15.08
N ARG A 159 -13.09 5.79 15.79
CA ARG A 159 -12.11 6.87 15.66
C ARG A 159 -11.55 6.97 14.25
N TYR A 160 -11.25 5.82 13.63
CA TYR A 160 -10.72 5.82 12.27
C TYR A 160 -11.81 6.14 11.24
N ILE A 161 -13.05 5.71 11.43
CA ILE A 161 -14.20 6.11 10.60
C ILE A 161 -14.35 7.64 10.60
N GLU A 162 -14.37 8.27 11.78
CA GLU A 162 -14.47 9.72 11.89
C GLU A 162 -13.28 10.44 11.22
N PHE A 163 -12.08 9.90 11.36
CA PHE A 163 -10.92 10.44 10.68
C PHE A 163 -11.07 10.36 9.15
N CYS A 164 -11.45 9.20 8.59
CA CYS A 164 -11.66 9.06 7.16
C CYS A 164 -12.71 10.07 6.65
N LYS A 165 -13.86 10.17 7.32
CA LYS A 165 -14.93 11.11 6.95
C LYS A 165 -14.45 12.57 7.01
N SER A 166 -13.60 12.92 7.97
CA SER A 166 -13.08 14.28 8.11
C SER A 166 -12.20 14.72 6.95
N THR A 167 -11.71 13.78 6.12
CA THR A 167 -10.92 14.07 4.91
C THR A 167 -11.76 14.45 3.70
N PHE A 168 -13.05 14.14 3.74
CA PHE A 168 -14.02 14.53 2.69
C PHE A 168 -14.45 15.99 2.88
N PRO A 169 -14.74 16.75 1.79
CA PRO A 169 -15.14 18.14 1.91
C PRO A 169 -16.41 18.31 2.77
N SER A 170 -16.35 19.16 3.79
CA SER A 170 -17.43 19.35 4.77
C SER A 170 -18.73 19.93 4.20
N HIS A 171 -18.65 20.56 3.03
CA HIS A 171 -19.80 21.14 2.31
C HIS A 171 -20.42 20.17 1.31
N SER A 172 -19.92 18.93 1.24
CA SER A 172 -20.36 17.91 0.27
C SER A 172 -20.68 16.60 0.99
N ASP A 173 -21.42 15.73 0.31
CA ASP A 173 -21.76 14.39 0.76
C ASP A 173 -21.87 13.42 -0.43
N LEU A 174 -22.17 12.15 -0.17
CA LEU A 174 -22.30 11.09 -1.18
C LEU A 174 -23.77 10.69 -1.44
N ARG A 175 -24.74 11.52 -1.04
CA ARG A 175 -26.16 11.25 -1.29
C ARG A 175 -26.44 11.18 -2.78
N GLY A 176 -27.25 10.18 -3.15
CA GLY A 176 -27.57 9.89 -4.55
C GLY A 176 -26.60 8.93 -5.22
N LEU A 177 -25.43 8.62 -4.64
CA LEU A 177 -24.52 7.60 -5.16
C LEU A 177 -24.86 6.23 -4.57
N LYS A 178 -24.83 5.22 -5.43
CA LYS A 178 -24.86 3.80 -5.06
C LYS A 178 -23.49 3.18 -5.28
N LEU A 179 -22.89 2.67 -4.22
CA LEU A 179 -21.53 2.14 -4.21
C LEU A 179 -21.52 0.66 -3.86
N VAL A 180 -20.71 -0.13 -4.57
CA VAL A 180 -20.34 -1.48 -4.14
C VAL A 180 -18.95 -1.41 -3.49
N ILE A 181 -18.83 -1.87 -2.25
CA ILE A 181 -17.58 -1.86 -1.49
C ILE A 181 -17.10 -3.30 -1.31
N ASP A 182 -15.97 -3.63 -1.91
CA ASP A 182 -15.27 -4.90 -1.74
C ASP A 182 -14.12 -4.71 -0.74
N THR A 183 -14.27 -5.31 0.43
CA THR A 183 -13.28 -5.19 1.52
C THR A 183 -12.28 -6.36 1.57
N ALA A 184 -12.24 -7.18 0.53
CA ALA A 184 -11.31 -8.31 0.40
C ALA A 184 -11.37 -9.34 1.56
N ASN A 185 -12.48 -9.43 2.31
CA ASN A 185 -12.56 -10.12 3.60
C ASN A 185 -11.42 -9.71 4.55
N GLY A 186 -10.90 -8.50 4.39
CA GLY A 186 -9.74 -7.95 5.06
C GLY A 186 -10.07 -7.00 6.20
N ALA A 187 -9.07 -6.27 6.66
CA ALA A 187 -9.15 -5.39 7.84
C ALA A 187 -10.16 -4.23 7.68
N GLY A 188 -10.51 -3.88 6.44
CA GLY A 188 -11.48 -2.81 6.12
C GLY A 188 -12.96 -3.20 6.30
N TYR A 189 -13.28 -4.49 6.53
CA TYR A 189 -14.66 -5.01 6.52
C TYR A 189 -15.60 -4.29 7.48
N GLY A 190 -15.16 -3.95 8.67
CA GLY A 190 -15.96 -3.27 9.70
C GLY A 190 -15.96 -1.74 9.58
N VAL A 191 -15.12 -1.17 8.74
CA VAL A 191 -14.87 0.29 8.66
C VAL A 191 -15.35 0.86 7.32
N ALA A 192 -14.86 0.33 6.19
CA ALA A 192 -15.08 0.96 4.89
C ALA A 192 -16.58 1.15 4.55
N PRO A 193 -17.46 0.13 4.67
CA PRO A 193 -18.88 0.32 4.37
C PRO A 193 -19.53 1.43 5.19
N LYS A 194 -19.15 1.56 6.48
CA LYS A 194 -19.69 2.58 7.38
C LYS A 194 -19.27 3.99 6.98
N VAL A 195 -18.00 4.19 6.59
CA VAL A 195 -17.49 5.50 6.13
C VAL A 195 -18.34 6.05 4.99
N PHE A 196 -18.56 5.24 3.93
CA PHE A 196 -19.33 5.70 2.76
C PHE A 196 -20.83 5.84 3.08
N HIS A 197 -21.38 4.93 3.90
CA HIS A 197 -22.77 5.01 4.32
C HIS A 197 -23.04 6.28 5.17
N GLU A 198 -22.19 6.59 6.12
CA GLU A 198 -22.34 7.76 6.99
C GLU A 198 -22.13 9.09 6.25
N LEU A 199 -21.45 9.09 5.11
CA LEU A 199 -21.39 10.21 4.17
C LEU A 199 -22.62 10.28 3.23
N GLY A 200 -23.58 9.35 3.35
CA GLY A 200 -24.86 9.40 2.66
C GLY A 200 -24.99 8.50 1.45
N ALA A 201 -24.00 7.70 1.08
CA ALA A 201 -24.09 6.77 -0.03
C ALA A 201 -25.02 5.58 0.28
N GLN A 202 -25.67 5.05 -0.75
CA GLN A 202 -26.27 3.73 -0.71
C GLN A 202 -25.17 2.69 -0.91
N VAL A 203 -24.87 1.89 0.12
CA VAL A 203 -23.76 0.94 0.11
C VAL A 203 -24.26 -0.50 -0.05
N VAL A 204 -23.65 -1.23 -0.99
CA VAL A 204 -23.69 -2.68 -1.10
C VAL A 204 -22.32 -3.20 -0.73
N SER A 205 -22.22 -4.04 0.29
CA SER A 205 -20.96 -4.60 0.78
C SER A 205 -20.75 -6.00 0.23
N ILE A 206 -19.53 -6.31 -0.20
CA ILE A 206 -19.09 -7.64 -0.61
C ILE A 206 -17.68 -7.91 -0.05
N GLY A 207 -17.29 -9.20 0.04
CA GLY A 207 -16.02 -9.54 0.65
C GLY A 207 -15.88 -9.03 2.08
N ASP A 208 -16.96 -9.05 2.85
CA ASP A 208 -17.10 -8.48 4.19
C ASP A 208 -17.47 -9.51 5.29
N GLU A 209 -17.33 -10.81 4.95
CA GLU A 209 -17.55 -11.93 5.87
C GLU A 209 -16.23 -12.72 6.11
N PRO A 210 -15.25 -12.14 6.83
CA PRO A 210 -13.98 -12.77 7.05
C PRO A 210 -14.11 -14.01 7.95
N ASN A 211 -13.51 -15.13 7.54
CA ASN A 211 -13.49 -16.38 8.30
C ASN A 211 -12.07 -16.79 8.77
N GLY A 212 -11.07 -15.95 8.51
CA GLY A 212 -9.67 -16.22 8.85
C GLY A 212 -8.86 -16.85 7.71
N TYR A 213 -9.51 -17.37 6.68
CA TYR A 213 -8.88 -18.12 5.59
C TYR A 213 -9.20 -17.55 4.20
N ASN A 214 -10.17 -16.64 4.10
CA ASN A 214 -10.70 -16.15 2.83
C ASN A 214 -10.25 -14.71 2.46
N ILE A 215 -9.29 -14.15 3.17
CA ILE A 215 -8.74 -12.81 2.85
C ILE A 215 -8.14 -12.81 1.44
N ASN A 216 -8.50 -11.82 0.61
CA ASN A 216 -8.08 -11.68 -0.80
C ASN A 216 -8.46 -12.86 -1.72
N GLU A 217 -9.28 -13.79 -1.27
CA GLU A 217 -9.67 -14.94 -2.09
C GLU A 217 -10.75 -14.55 -3.11
N LYS A 218 -10.35 -14.36 -4.36
CA LYS A 218 -11.22 -13.95 -5.48
C LYS A 218 -12.03 -12.67 -5.20
N CYS A 219 -11.44 -11.75 -4.44
CA CYS A 219 -12.04 -10.46 -4.09
C CYS A 219 -10.96 -9.40 -3.91
N GLY A 220 -11.38 -8.14 -3.73
CA GLY A 220 -10.53 -7.01 -3.43
C GLY A 220 -9.71 -6.48 -4.60
N ALA A 221 -8.77 -5.60 -4.30
CA ALA A 221 -7.99 -4.82 -5.27
C ALA A 221 -7.15 -5.66 -6.24
N THR A 222 -6.78 -6.89 -5.87
CA THR A 222 -6.01 -7.79 -6.74
C THR A 222 -6.89 -8.71 -7.60
N TYR A 223 -8.21 -8.75 -7.35
CA TYR A 223 -9.16 -9.55 -8.11
C TYR A 223 -10.50 -8.82 -8.27
N THR A 224 -10.53 -7.84 -9.15
CA THR A 224 -11.68 -6.95 -9.34
C THR A 224 -12.87 -7.56 -10.09
N LYS A 225 -12.77 -8.79 -10.63
CA LYS A 225 -13.85 -9.42 -11.39
C LYS A 225 -15.13 -9.58 -10.59
N THR A 226 -15.03 -9.91 -9.29
CA THR A 226 -16.19 -10.03 -8.40
C THR A 226 -16.85 -8.67 -8.21
N LEU A 227 -16.07 -7.61 -7.99
CA LEU A 227 -16.56 -6.24 -7.90
C LEU A 227 -17.22 -5.78 -9.20
N GLN A 228 -16.61 -6.04 -10.37
CA GLN A 228 -17.18 -5.69 -11.68
C GLN A 228 -18.57 -6.31 -11.86
N ALA A 229 -18.70 -7.60 -11.55
CA ALA A 229 -19.98 -8.30 -11.64
C ALA A 229 -21.02 -7.71 -10.66
N ALA A 230 -20.62 -7.40 -9.44
CA ALA A 230 -21.51 -6.81 -8.44
C ALA A 230 -21.95 -5.39 -8.81
N VAL A 231 -21.07 -4.55 -9.36
CA VAL A 231 -21.44 -3.20 -9.85
C VAL A 231 -22.52 -3.29 -10.91
N LEU A 232 -22.35 -4.18 -11.89
CA LEU A 232 -23.33 -4.37 -12.97
C LEU A 232 -24.65 -4.96 -12.44
N GLN A 233 -24.57 -5.97 -11.56
CA GLN A 233 -25.74 -6.62 -10.98
C GLN A 233 -26.61 -5.68 -10.14
N HIS A 234 -25.98 -4.79 -9.39
CA HIS A 234 -26.64 -3.85 -8.50
C HIS A 234 -26.92 -2.50 -9.15
N GLU A 235 -26.56 -2.31 -10.43
CA GLU A 235 -26.68 -1.03 -11.12
C GLU A 235 -26.06 0.11 -10.30
N ALA A 236 -24.85 -0.13 -9.77
CA ALA A 236 -24.16 0.84 -8.92
C ALA A 236 -23.39 1.86 -9.77
N ASP A 237 -23.23 3.07 -9.24
CA ASP A 237 -22.47 4.14 -9.90
C ASP A 237 -20.98 3.81 -9.94
N TYR A 238 -20.44 3.29 -8.81
CA TYR A 238 -19.05 2.89 -8.68
C TYR A 238 -18.89 1.65 -7.81
N GLY A 239 -17.81 0.91 -8.09
CA GLY A 239 -17.24 -0.10 -7.21
C GLY A 239 -15.92 0.39 -6.60
N ILE A 240 -15.68 0.03 -5.36
CA ILE A 240 -14.47 0.35 -4.60
C ILE A 240 -13.91 -0.96 -4.06
N ALA A 241 -12.70 -1.35 -4.47
CA ALA A 241 -12.01 -2.52 -3.97
C ALA A 241 -10.80 -2.11 -3.14
N LEU A 242 -10.74 -2.60 -1.92
CA LEU A 242 -9.58 -2.53 -1.04
C LEU A 242 -8.79 -3.84 -1.13
N ASP A 243 -7.55 -3.84 -0.65
CA ASP A 243 -6.82 -5.08 -0.38
C ASP A 243 -6.95 -5.51 1.09
N GLY A 244 -6.31 -6.60 1.46
CA GLY A 244 -6.51 -7.24 2.76
C GLY A 244 -6.21 -6.37 3.98
N ASP A 245 -5.32 -5.39 3.88
CA ASP A 245 -5.02 -4.45 4.97
C ASP A 245 -5.46 -3.00 4.67
N GLY A 246 -6.16 -2.80 3.56
CA GLY A 246 -6.87 -1.56 3.27
C GLY A 246 -6.01 -0.38 2.87
N ASP A 247 -4.76 -0.61 2.47
CA ASP A 247 -3.83 0.42 2.03
C ASP A 247 -3.85 0.67 0.51
N ARG A 248 -4.57 -0.18 -0.27
CA ARG A 248 -4.72 -0.08 -1.72
C ARG A 248 -6.17 0.13 -2.15
N LEU A 249 -6.32 0.73 -3.32
CA LEU A 249 -7.58 1.05 -3.96
C LEU A 249 -7.58 0.70 -5.45
N MET A 250 -8.62 0.01 -5.90
CA MET A 250 -9.06 -0.03 -7.29
C MET A 250 -10.50 0.43 -7.36
N MET A 251 -10.87 1.10 -8.44
CA MET A 251 -12.27 1.49 -8.65
C MET A 251 -12.83 0.91 -9.94
N VAL A 252 -14.14 0.73 -9.96
CA VAL A 252 -14.90 0.24 -11.12
C VAL A 252 -16.00 1.24 -11.41
N ASP A 253 -16.22 1.60 -12.68
CA ASP A 253 -17.36 2.44 -13.07
C ASP A 253 -18.64 1.62 -13.31
N LYS A 254 -19.75 2.31 -13.51
CA LYS A 254 -21.07 1.72 -13.79
C LYS A 254 -21.13 0.75 -14.99
N ASN A 255 -20.13 0.81 -15.88
CA ASN A 255 -20.02 -0.08 -17.04
C ASN A 255 -19.12 -1.29 -16.79
N GLY A 256 -18.58 -1.44 -15.56
CA GLY A 256 -17.69 -2.52 -15.19
C GLY A 256 -16.23 -2.30 -15.60
N LYS A 257 -15.84 -1.09 -16.06
CA LYS A 257 -14.45 -0.77 -16.39
C LYS A 257 -13.66 -0.51 -15.12
N VAL A 258 -12.50 -1.15 -15.00
CA VAL A 258 -11.56 -0.98 -13.87
C VAL A 258 -10.65 0.21 -14.11
N TYR A 259 -10.38 0.95 -13.03
CA TYR A 259 -9.43 2.06 -12.94
C TYR A 259 -8.40 1.74 -11.87
N ASP A 260 -7.15 1.72 -12.28
CA ASP A 260 -5.99 1.43 -11.44
C ASP A 260 -5.48 2.68 -10.70
N GLY A 261 -4.44 2.51 -9.88
CA GLY A 261 -3.86 3.60 -9.11
C GLY A 261 -3.38 4.77 -9.96
N ASP A 262 -2.82 4.53 -11.15
CA ASP A 262 -2.39 5.60 -12.04
C ASP A 262 -3.58 6.47 -12.48
N SER A 263 -4.68 5.82 -12.88
CA SER A 263 -5.92 6.50 -13.27
C SER A 263 -6.50 7.33 -12.14
N LEU A 264 -6.53 6.76 -10.93
CA LEU A 264 -7.11 7.41 -9.75
C LEU A 264 -6.26 8.59 -9.26
N ILE A 265 -4.93 8.46 -9.27
CA ILE A 265 -3.98 9.55 -8.99
C ILE A 265 -4.19 10.71 -9.98
N TYR A 266 -4.33 10.40 -11.27
CA TYR A 266 -4.60 11.41 -12.30
C TYR A 266 -5.88 12.20 -12.01
N VAL A 267 -6.97 11.51 -11.64
CA VAL A 267 -8.26 12.14 -11.29
C VAL A 267 -8.11 13.11 -10.12
N ILE A 268 -7.43 12.68 -9.06
CA ILE A 268 -7.18 13.52 -7.88
C ILE A 268 -6.33 14.74 -8.26
N ALA A 269 -5.22 14.53 -8.99
CA ALA A 269 -4.32 15.62 -9.39
C ALA A 269 -5.02 16.66 -10.26
N LYS A 270 -5.83 16.22 -11.25
CA LYS A 270 -6.62 17.10 -12.11
C LYS A 270 -7.61 17.97 -11.33
N ALA A 271 -8.30 17.38 -10.35
CA ALA A 271 -9.25 18.14 -9.52
C ALA A 271 -8.53 19.18 -8.66
N ARG A 272 -7.39 18.82 -8.05
CA ARG A 272 -6.58 19.76 -7.27
C ARG A 272 -6.07 20.94 -8.11
N ALA A 273 -5.60 20.65 -9.34
CA ALA A 273 -5.19 21.70 -10.28
C ALA A 273 -6.36 22.65 -10.62
N ARG A 274 -7.57 22.10 -10.83
CA ARG A 274 -8.77 22.90 -11.09
C ARG A 274 -9.15 23.82 -9.92
N GLU A 275 -8.96 23.35 -8.69
CA GLU A 275 -9.19 24.17 -7.48
C GLU A 275 -8.07 25.20 -7.22
N GLY A 276 -7.00 25.17 -8.01
CA GLY A 276 -5.83 26.04 -7.78
C GLY A 276 -4.98 25.61 -6.58
N ILE A 277 -5.14 24.36 -6.11
CA ILE A 277 -4.34 23.81 -5.02
C ILE A 277 -2.96 23.44 -5.57
N ASN A 278 -1.93 24.06 -5.01
CA ASN A 278 -0.56 23.74 -5.38
C ASN A 278 -0.15 22.40 -4.77
N ILE A 279 -0.16 21.34 -5.59
CA ILE A 279 0.31 20.00 -5.19
C ILE A 279 1.82 19.80 -5.41
N GLY A 280 2.50 20.78 -6.02
CA GLY A 280 3.91 20.73 -6.42
C GLY A 280 4.14 19.83 -7.64
N GLY A 281 3.62 18.63 -7.62
CA GLY A 281 3.69 17.63 -8.69
C GLY A 281 3.18 16.28 -8.20
N VAL A 282 3.31 15.25 -9.02
CA VAL A 282 2.92 13.87 -8.74
C VAL A 282 4.15 12.96 -8.71
N VAL A 283 4.26 12.14 -7.67
CA VAL A 283 5.27 11.08 -7.61
C VAL A 283 4.64 9.74 -7.99
N GLY A 284 5.07 9.19 -9.12
CA GLY A 284 4.80 7.82 -9.52
C GLY A 284 6.01 6.92 -9.31
N THR A 285 5.96 5.71 -9.85
CA THR A 285 7.12 4.80 -9.87
C THR A 285 7.64 4.61 -11.29
N VAL A 286 8.75 3.87 -11.41
CA VAL A 286 9.23 3.43 -12.73
C VAL A 286 8.21 2.56 -13.46
N MET A 287 7.15 2.07 -12.80
CA MET A 287 6.08 1.29 -13.41
C MET A 287 4.87 2.13 -13.84
N THR A 288 4.75 3.38 -13.38
CA THR A 288 3.67 4.30 -13.76
C THR A 288 3.62 4.49 -15.28
N ASN A 289 2.43 4.44 -15.86
CA ASN A 289 2.24 4.53 -17.30
C ASN A 289 2.73 5.87 -17.87
N MET A 290 3.47 5.84 -18.97
CA MET A 290 4.04 7.04 -19.60
C MET A 290 2.96 8.00 -20.10
N ALA A 291 1.82 7.48 -20.55
CA ALA A 291 0.73 8.31 -21.01
C ALA A 291 0.16 9.19 -19.90
N MET A 292 0.09 8.68 -18.65
CA MET A 292 -0.29 9.48 -17.48
C MET A 292 0.71 10.62 -17.21
N GLU A 293 2.02 10.33 -17.27
CA GLU A 293 3.05 11.36 -17.11
C GLU A 293 2.91 12.48 -18.14
N ILE A 294 2.65 12.11 -19.42
CA ILE A 294 2.43 13.07 -20.50
C ILE A 294 1.19 13.91 -20.22
N ALA A 295 0.07 13.28 -19.86
CA ALA A 295 -1.19 13.98 -19.59
C ALA A 295 -1.10 14.94 -18.40
N LEU A 296 -0.34 14.59 -17.35
CA LEU A 296 -0.07 15.49 -16.22
C LEU A 296 0.76 16.70 -16.65
N LYS A 297 1.81 16.48 -17.45
CA LYS A 297 2.66 17.56 -17.96
C LYS A 297 1.90 18.53 -18.87
N GLU A 298 0.98 18.02 -19.69
CA GLU A 298 0.12 18.85 -20.54
C GLU A 298 -0.82 19.76 -19.70
N GLN A 299 -1.11 19.37 -18.44
CA GLN A 299 -1.86 20.18 -17.48
C GLN A 299 -0.96 21.07 -16.61
N GLY A 300 0.34 21.11 -16.88
CA GLY A 300 1.30 21.89 -16.08
C GLY A 300 1.62 21.31 -14.72
N VAL A 301 1.36 20.00 -14.51
CA VAL A 301 1.69 19.26 -13.29
C VAL A 301 3.01 18.52 -13.48
N ASP A 302 3.98 18.82 -12.64
CA ASP A 302 5.27 18.13 -12.64
C ASP A 302 5.12 16.66 -12.25
N PHE A 303 6.04 15.83 -12.77
CA PHE A 303 6.04 14.39 -12.50
C PHE A 303 7.44 13.87 -12.16
N CYS A 304 7.52 12.99 -11.16
CA CYS A 304 8.74 12.35 -10.73
C CYS A 304 8.56 10.83 -10.62
N ARG A 305 9.55 10.06 -11.06
CA ARG A 305 9.56 8.59 -10.93
C ARG A 305 10.43 8.16 -9.76
N ALA A 306 9.82 7.50 -8.78
CA ALA A 306 10.51 6.78 -7.72
C ALA A 306 10.83 5.33 -8.13
N LYS A 307 11.64 4.64 -7.34
CA LYS A 307 11.73 3.18 -7.38
C LYS A 307 10.38 2.57 -6.99
N VAL A 308 10.14 1.31 -7.39
CA VAL A 308 8.95 0.56 -6.96
C VAL A 308 9.00 0.32 -5.45
N GLY A 309 7.89 0.61 -4.79
CA GLY A 309 7.70 0.49 -3.34
C GLY A 309 7.23 1.81 -2.73
N ASP A 310 6.20 1.73 -1.93
CA ASP A 310 5.55 2.86 -1.26
C ASP A 310 6.52 3.75 -0.47
N ARG A 311 7.52 3.15 0.18
CA ARG A 311 8.58 3.86 0.89
C ARG A 311 9.32 4.86 0.01
N TYR A 312 9.67 4.46 -1.23
CA TYR A 312 10.40 5.33 -2.14
C TYR A 312 9.52 6.46 -2.69
N VAL A 313 8.23 6.19 -2.88
CA VAL A 313 7.26 7.23 -3.26
C VAL A 313 7.12 8.25 -2.13
N LEU A 314 6.93 7.78 -0.90
CA LEU A 314 6.83 8.64 0.28
C LEU A 314 8.09 9.48 0.51
N GLU A 315 9.28 8.89 0.32
CA GLU A 315 10.55 9.59 0.42
C GLU A 315 10.64 10.75 -0.59
N GLN A 316 10.28 10.50 -1.86
CA GLN A 316 10.27 11.55 -2.90
C GLN A 316 9.23 12.64 -2.64
N LEU A 317 8.04 12.29 -2.11
CA LEU A 317 7.02 13.26 -1.71
C LEU A 317 7.55 14.18 -0.61
N ASN A 318 8.15 13.61 0.43
CA ASN A 318 8.71 14.37 1.56
C ASN A 318 9.89 15.27 1.12
N GLN A 319 10.81 14.76 0.30
CA GLN A 319 11.97 15.54 -0.19
C GLN A 319 11.54 16.74 -1.04
N ARG A 320 10.47 16.61 -1.81
CA ARG A 320 9.98 17.64 -2.73
C ARG A 320 8.91 18.55 -2.10
N GLY A 321 8.34 18.15 -0.98
CA GLY A 321 7.17 18.80 -0.41
C GLY A 321 5.90 18.65 -1.29
N TRP A 322 5.81 17.56 -2.06
CA TRP A 322 4.68 17.28 -2.93
C TRP A 322 3.60 16.49 -2.19
N LEU A 323 2.34 16.66 -2.64
CA LEU A 323 1.19 16.17 -1.88
C LEU A 323 0.61 14.87 -2.41
N ILE A 324 0.81 14.52 -3.68
CA ILE A 324 0.14 13.38 -4.32
C ILE A 324 1.17 12.45 -4.95
N GLY A 325 1.00 11.16 -4.72
CA GLY A 325 1.80 10.12 -5.36
C GLY A 325 1.24 8.74 -5.14
N GLY A 326 1.88 7.75 -5.72
CA GLY A 326 1.49 6.35 -5.52
C GLY A 326 1.94 5.44 -6.64
N GLU A 327 1.29 4.29 -6.71
CA GLU A 327 1.60 3.19 -7.60
C GLU A 327 0.35 2.71 -8.36
N ALA A 328 0.53 2.21 -9.57
CA ALA A 328 -0.55 1.59 -10.35
C ALA A 328 -1.24 0.44 -9.59
N SER A 329 -0.56 -0.19 -8.62
CA SER A 329 -1.11 -1.21 -7.72
C SER A 329 -2.21 -0.70 -6.78
N GLY A 330 -2.50 0.61 -6.79
CA GLY A 330 -3.54 1.23 -5.98
C GLY A 330 -3.07 1.80 -4.64
N HIS A 331 -1.79 1.72 -4.29
CA HIS A 331 -1.25 2.38 -3.10
C HIS A 331 -1.09 3.87 -3.40
N ILE A 332 -2.04 4.68 -2.93
CA ILE A 332 -2.16 6.12 -3.22
C ILE A 332 -1.90 6.92 -1.94
N LEU A 333 -1.07 7.94 -2.06
CA LEU A 333 -0.72 8.88 -0.99
C LEU A 333 -1.33 10.25 -1.29
N CYS A 334 -2.08 10.77 -0.33
CA CYS A 334 -2.57 12.15 -0.29
C CYS A 334 -2.03 12.79 1.00
N MET A 335 -0.83 13.37 0.93
CA MET A 335 -0.05 13.80 2.10
C MET A 335 -0.73 14.91 2.92
N ASP A 336 -1.63 15.67 2.31
CA ASP A 336 -2.48 16.66 2.98
C ASP A 336 -3.64 16.02 3.78
N LYS A 337 -3.88 14.72 3.61
CA LYS A 337 -4.94 13.97 4.29
C LYS A 337 -4.38 12.93 5.26
N HIS A 338 -3.47 12.11 4.80
CA HIS A 338 -2.82 11.09 5.62
C HIS A 338 -1.36 10.92 5.21
N ASN A 339 -0.50 10.53 6.16
CA ASN A 339 0.94 10.36 5.96
C ASN A 339 1.33 8.93 5.49
N THR A 340 0.37 8.14 5.11
CA THR A 340 0.55 6.78 4.54
C THR A 340 -0.52 6.51 3.49
N GLY A 341 -0.35 5.50 2.65
CA GLY A 341 -1.38 5.05 1.72
C GLY A 341 -2.62 4.56 2.47
N ASP A 342 -3.78 4.93 1.96
CA ASP A 342 -5.08 4.65 2.58
C ASP A 342 -6.12 4.48 1.48
N GLY A 343 -6.60 3.25 1.29
CA GLY A 343 -7.56 2.94 0.24
C GLY A 343 -8.91 3.63 0.43
N ILE A 344 -9.37 3.80 1.68
CA ILE A 344 -10.64 4.46 2.00
C ILE A 344 -10.54 5.96 1.73
N ILE A 345 -9.51 6.61 2.28
CA ILE A 345 -9.28 8.04 2.06
C ILE A 345 -9.05 8.32 0.57
N SER A 346 -8.27 7.49 -0.12
CA SER A 346 -8.04 7.63 -1.57
C SER A 346 -9.35 7.57 -2.36
N ALA A 347 -10.24 6.62 -2.04
CA ALA A 347 -11.57 6.55 -2.66
C ALA A 347 -12.40 7.81 -2.40
N LEU A 348 -12.38 8.32 -1.17
CA LEU A 348 -13.04 9.59 -0.83
C LEU A 348 -12.46 10.76 -1.63
N GLN A 349 -11.13 10.83 -1.79
CA GLN A 349 -10.50 11.90 -2.59
C GLN A 349 -10.86 11.78 -4.07
N VAL A 350 -10.97 10.57 -4.63
CA VAL A 350 -11.46 10.37 -6.00
C VAL A 350 -12.92 10.81 -6.14
N LEU A 351 -13.81 10.39 -5.24
CA LEU A 351 -15.22 10.80 -5.29
C LEU A 351 -15.39 12.32 -5.15
N ALA A 352 -14.63 12.95 -4.25
CA ALA A 352 -14.60 14.42 -4.14
C ALA A 352 -14.10 15.07 -5.44
N ALA A 353 -13.05 14.52 -6.05
CA ALA A 353 -12.50 15.00 -7.30
C ALA A 353 -13.53 14.93 -8.45
N LEU A 354 -14.30 13.86 -8.55
CA LEU A 354 -15.36 13.72 -9.55
C LEU A 354 -16.47 14.77 -9.37
N GLN A 355 -16.84 15.08 -8.13
CA GLN A 355 -17.79 16.16 -7.82
C GLN A 355 -17.24 17.55 -8.22
N ILE A 356 -15.98 17.84 -7.87
CA ILE A 356 -15.30 19.11 -8.24
C ILE A 356 -15.23 19.26 -9.76
N LEU A 357 -14.89 18.18 -10.47
CA LEU A 357 -14.79 18.17 -11.92
C LEU A 357 -16.18 18.17 -12.60
N ASN A 358 -17.23 17.79 -11.88
CA ASN A 358 -18.58 17.52 -12.41
C ASN A 358 -18.55 16.55 -13.58
N GLN A 359 -17.78 15.48 -13.44
CA GLN A 359 -17.55 14.46 -14.48
C GLN A 359 -17.46 13.08 -13.81
N ASP A 360 -17.76 12.01 -14.56
CA ASP A 360 -17.53 10.63 -14.13
C ASP A 360 -16.11 10.15 -14.44
N LEU A 361 -15.72 8.99 -13.88
CA LEU A 361 -14.41 8.39 -14.10
C LEU A 361 -14.07 8.18 -15.57
N ALA A 362 -15.05 7.72 -16.36
CA ALA A 362 -14.84 7.46 -17.77
C ALA A 362 -14.49 8.74 -18.55
N THR A 363 -15.19 9.82 -18.24
CA THR A 363 -14.99 11.14 -18.87
C THR A 363 -13.64 11.74 -18.47
N VAL A 364 -13.31 11.73 -17.18
CA VAL A 364 -12.03 12.29 -16.71
C VAL A 364 -10.83 11.51 -17.26
N CYS A 365 -10.91 10.17 -17.26
CA CYS A 365 -9.84 9.32 -17.74
C CYS A 365 -9.81 9.18 -19.28
N ALA A 366 -10.76 9.80 -20.01
CA ALA A 366 -10.69 9.88 -21.47
C ALA A 366 -9.57 10.81 -21.98
N ASP A 367 -9.04 11.69 -21.13
CA ASP A 367 -7.95 12.61 -21.47
C ASP A 367 -6.68 11.86 -21.92
N TRP A 368 -6.48 10.65 -21.44
CA TRP A 368 -5.35 9.81 -21.79
C TRP A 368 -5.73 8.34 -21.87
N GLN A 369 -5.02 7.59 -22.68
CA GLN A 369 -5.18 6.14 -22.77
C GLN A 369 -3.84 5.48 -22.36
N PRO A 370 -3.88 4.47 -21.49
CA PRO A 370 -2.67 3.75 -21.09
C PRO A 370 -1.94 3.21 -22.32
N TYR A 371 -0.65 3.46 -22.39
CA TYR A 371 0.18 2.82 -23.41
C TYR A 371 0.26 1.32 -23.11
N PRO A 372 0.10 0.48 -24.14
CA PRO A 372 0.32 -0.95 -24.02
C PRO A 372 1.68 -1.27 -23.41
N GLN A 373 1.70 -2.19 -22.45
CA GLN A 373 2.90 -2.68 -21.79
C GLN A 373 3.08 -4.18 -22.07
N THR A 374 4.29 -4.58 -22.42
CA THR A 374 4.68 -5.99 -22.50
C THR A 374 5.76 -6.25 -21.46
N MET A 375 5.54 -7.26 -20.62
CA MET A 375 6.51 -7.67 -19.59
C MET A 375 6.94 -9.12 -19.82
N ILE A 376 8.26 -9.32 -19.94
CA ILE A 376 8.88 -10.65 -20.08
C ILE A 376 9.83 -10.86 -18.90
N ASN A 377 9.65 -12.00 -18.21
CA ASN A 377 10.54 -12.43 -17.15
C ASN A 377 11.60 -13.37 -17.74
N VAL A 378 12.84 -12.93 -17.77
CA VAL A 378 13.97 -13.74 -18.28
C VAL A 378 14.72 -14.33 -17.10
N ARG A 379 14.79 -15.67 -17.02
CA ARG A 379 15.61 -16.35 -16.02
C ARG A 379 17.09 -16.12 -16.31
N ILE A 380 17.86 -15.81 -15.28
CA ILE A 380 19.30 -15.59 -15.36
C ILE A 380 20.05 -16.55 -14.43
N GLN A 381 21.29 -16.88 -14.79
CA GLN A 381 22.19 -17.60 -13.91
C GLN A 381 22.90 -16.66 -12.94
N LYS A 382 23.34 -17.19 -11.79
CA LYS A 382 24.09 -16.42 -10.81
C LYS A 382 25.41 -15.93 -11.43
N GLY A 383 25.63 -14.61 -11.44
CA GLY A 383 26.83 -14.02 -12.02
C GLY A 383 26.75 -13.72 -13.53
N GLN A 384 25.61 -14.00 -14.18
CA GLN A 384 25.40 -13.68 -15.59
C GLN A 384 25.41 -12.16 -15.80
N LYS A 385 26.21 -11.70 -16.76
CA LYS A 385 26.40 -10.28 -17.10
C LYS A 385 25.32 -9.80 -18.08
N TRP A 386 24.06 -9.96 -17.72
CA TRP A 386 22.92 -9.64 -18.57
C TRP A 386 22.88 -8.16 -19.01
N GLN A 387 23.42 -7.24 -18.19
CA GLN A 387 23.52 -5.81 -18.55
C GLN A 387 24.42 -5.57 -19.76
N GLU A 388 25.55 -6.28 -19.84
CA GLU A 388 26.45 -6.20 -20.97
C GLU A 388 25.82 -6.78 -22.24
N ALA A 389 25.16 -7.94 -22.10
CA ALA A 389 24.51 -8.63 -23.22
C ALA A 389 23.36 -7.85 -23.84
N SER A 390 22.58 -7.15 -23.03
CA SER A 390 21.44 -6.39 -23.51
C SER A 390 21.76 -4.96 -23.94
N LYS A 391 22.98 -4.45 -23.69
CA LYS A 391 23.32 -3.02 -23.81
C LYS A 391 23.02 -2.43 -25.16
N ASP A 392 23.49 -3.09 -26.23
CA ASP A 392 23.36 -2.56 -27.59
C ASP A 392 21.89 -2.62 -28.06
N VAL A 393 21.23 -3.75 -27.84
CA VAL A 393 19.81 -3.94 -28.19
C VAL A 393 18.92 -2.98 -27.37
N LEU A 394 19.23 -2.76 -26.09
CA LEU A 394 18.53 -1.79 -25.26
C LEU A 394 18.64 -0.37 -25.85
N ALA A 395 19.84 0.07 -26.22
CA ALA A 395 20.07 1.39 -26.81
C ALA A 395 19.34 1.57 -28.16
N GLU A 396 19.30 0.51 -28.99
CA GLU A 396 18.51 0.52 -30.24
C GLU A 396 17.02 0.68 -29.98
N VAL A 397 16.45 -0.15 -29.09
CA VAL A 397 15.01 -0.12 -28.77
C VAL A 397 14.64 1.21 -28.10
N GLU A 398 15.45 1.74 -27.19
CA GLU A 398 15.20 3.04 -26.56
C GLU A 398 15.19 4.17 -27.61
N LYS A 399 16.11 4.14 -28.58
CA LYS A 399 16.17 5.11 -29.68
C LYS A 399 14.93 5.00 -30.58
N GLU A 400 14.50 3.80 -30.95
CA GLU A 400 13.30 3.57 -31.77
C GLU A 400 12.02 4.06 -31.06
N LEU A 401 11.97 3.95 -29.72
CA LEU A 401 10.84 4.34 -28.90
C LEU A 401 10.90 5.79 -28.38
N GLU A 402 11.93 6.57 -28.75
CA GLU A 402 12.06 7.94 -28.29
C GLU A 402 10.80 8.78 -28.56
N GLY A 403 10.21 9.35 -27.50
CA GLY A 403 8.92 10.09 -27.54
C GLY A 403 7.68 9.24 -27.79
N LYS A 404 7.80 7.91 -27.96
CA LYS A 404 6.70 7.00 -28.27
C LYS A 404 6.52 5.86 -27.29
N GLY A 405 7.51 5.67 -26.42
CA GLY A 405 7.53 4.58 -25.45
C GLY A 405 8.79 4.64 -24.59
N ARG A 406 9.01 3.59 -23.80
CA ARG A 406 10.17 3.45 -22.91
C ARG A 406 10.42 2.00 -22.53
N VAL A 407 11.61 1.76 -22.00
CA VAL A 407 12.03 0.45 -21.51
C VAL A 407 12.32 0.53 -20.01
N VAL A 408 11.95 -0.50 -19.27
CA VAL A 408 12.34 -0.69 -17.87
C VAL A 408 12.94 -2.07 -17.71
N LEU A 409 14.22 -2.13 -17.35
CA LEU A 409 14.92 -3.38 -16.99
C LEU A 409 15.17 -3.41 -15.49
N ARG A 410 14.75 -4.51 -14.86
CA ARG A 410 14.90 -4.67 -13.40
C ARG A 410 15.22 -6.12 -13.04
N ALA A 411 16.32 -6.33 -12.31
CA ALA A 411 16.54 -7.61 -11.64
C ALA A 411 15.51 -7.78 -10.51
N SER A 412 14.97 -9.00 -10.35
CA SER A 412 14.14 -9.34 -9.20
C SER A 412 15.02 -9.44 -7.95
N GLY A 413 14.52 -8.91 -6.83
CA GLY A 413 15.21 -9.02 -5.54
C GLY A 413 15.09 -10.40 -4.89
N THR A 414 14.11 -11.21 -5.31
CA THR A 414 13.75 -12.48 -4.67
C THR A 414 13.97 -13.70 -5.57
N GLU A 415 14.01 -13.52 -6.88
CA GLU A 415 14.13 -14.58 -7.87
C GLU A 415 15.29 -14.31 -8.84
N PRO A 416 15.93 -15.34 -9.41
CA PRO A 416 16.97 -15.18 -10.40
C PRO A 416 16.37 -14.83 -11.77
N VAL A 417 15.67 -13.72 -11.87
CA VAL A 417 15.03 -13.22 -13.10
C VAL A 417 15.31 -11.73 -13.32
N VAL A 418 15.43 -11.34 -14.59
CA VAL A 418 15.37 -9.96 -15.04
C VAL A 418 13.99 -9.72 -15.63
N ARG A 419 13.31 -8.69 -15.17
CA ARG A 419 12.04 -8.24 -15.71
C ARG A 419 12.31 -7.21 -16.79
N VAL A 420 11.93 -7.55 -18.02
CA VAL A 420 11.97 -6.67 -19.19
C VAL A 420 10.57 -6.14 -19.40
N MET A 421 10.35 -4.86 -19.17
CA MET A 421 9.10 -4.18 -19.47
C MET A 421 9.35 -3.16 -20.58
N VAL A 422 8.58 -3.26 -21.64
CA VAL A 422 8.52 -2.25 -22.71
C VAL A 422 7.11 -1.71 -22.79
N GLU A 423 7.00 -0.41 -22.84
CA GLU A 423 5.77 0.35 -22.95
C GLU A 423 5.83 1.23 -24.20
N ALA A 424 4.81 1.20 -25.04
CA ALA A 424 4.79 1.99 -26.25
C ALA A 424 3.36 2.37 -26.66
N ARG A 425 3.22 3.40 -27.52
CA ARG A 425 1.91 3.82 -28.09
C ARG A 425 1.19 2.71 -28.85
N GLN A 426 1.92 1.75 -29.41
CA GLN A 426 1.37 0.60 -30.13
C GLN A 426 1.80 -0.71 -29.45
N ALA A 427 0.87 -1.63 -29.32
CA ALA A 427 1.11 -2.92 -28.65
C ALA A 427 2.20 -3.75 -29.34
N ASP A 428 2.27 -3.71 -30.67
CA ASP A 428 3.30 -4.44 -31.42
C ASP A 428 4.69 -3.91 -31.12
N TRP A 429 4.88 -2.59 -31.02
CA TRP A 429 6.17 -2.00 -30.67
C TRP A 429 6.61 -2.41 -29.23
N ALA A 430 5.67 -2.42 -28.31
CA ALA A 430 5.95 -2.87 -26.94
C ALA A 430 6.37 -4.35 -26.91
N ARG A 431 5.67 -5.20 -27.65
CA ARG A 431 5.95 -6.64 -27.75
C ARG A 431 7.30 -6.89 -28.41
N GLU A 432 7.54 -6.36 -29.61
CA GLU A 432 8.76 -6.57 -30.36
C GLU A 432 9.99 -6.06 -29.61
N GLY A 433 9.92 -4.88 -28.98
CA GLY A 433 10.99 -4.36 -28.14
C GLY A 433 11.29 -5.26 -26.94
N ALA A 434 10.25 -5.75 -26.26
CA ALA A 434 10.43 -6.64 -25.11
C ALA A 434 11.04 -8.00 -25.51
N GLU A 435 10.61 -8.58 -26.62
CA GLU A 435 11.12 -9.85 -27.17
C GLU A 435 12.58 -9.73 -27.59
N ARG A 436 12.97 -8.66 -28.27
CA ARG A 436 14.36 -8.39 -28.70
C ARG A 436 15.29 -8.31 -27.48
N ILE A 437 14.92 -7.53 -26.46
CA ILE A 437 15.73 -7.38 -25.25
C ILE A 437 15.77 -8.69 -24.47
N ALA A 438 14.65 -9.36 -24.31
CA ALA A 438 14.58 -10.64 -23.60
C ALA A 438 15.45 -11.72 -24.27
N SER A 439 15.45 -11.78 -25.61
CA SER A 439 16.30 -12.68 -26.40
C SER A 439 17.78 -12.36 -26.21
N ALA A 440 18.19 -11.10 -26.19
CA ALA A 440 19.57 -10.71 -25.93
C ALA A 440 20.06 -11.13 -24.54
N ILE A 441 19.20 -11.05 -23.51
CA ILE A 441 19.51 -11.51 -22.15
C ILE A 441 19.55 -13.04 -22.07
N GLY A 442 18.64 -13.73 -22.74
CA GLY A 442 18.52 -15.20 -22.70
C GLY A 442 19.50 -15.95 -23.59
N SER A 443 20.24 -15.25 -24.47
CA SER A 443 21.22 -15.86 -25.41
C SER A 443 22.57 -16.20 -24.76
N LEU A 444 22.70 -15.98 -23.45
CA LEU A 444 23.87 -16.31 -22.62
C LEU A 444 23.57 -17.54 -21.78
#